data_63684f93853e823a8f20ef2e3f6d4d6b
#
_entry.id   63684f93853e823a8f20ef2e3f6d4d6b
#
_cell.length_a   1.000
_cell.length_b   1.000
_cell.length_c   1.000
_cell.angle_alpha   90.00
_cell.angle_beta   90.00
_cell.angle_gamma   90.00
#
_symmetry.space_group_name_H-M   'P 1'
#
loop_
_entity.id
_entity.type
_entity.pdbx_description
1 polymer ?
#
loop_
_entity_poly.entity_id
_entity_poly.type
_entity_poly.pdbx_seq_one_letter_code
_entity_poly.pdbx_strand_id
1 'polypeptide(L)'
;MKRFLLLFGAAVTLLSCERVDLGNGDSSAVRYGDDLSHDAIVLGRQLDDPYKTENVTKALAALYPTKADRVNVETTDYYVRFLPADQDEFDYLKSLGIELLDHPVDYEIVKEGDWYHDPSVEGEDITWQYAVVPKDFDFPDVKYQILHECYIAAHDSSTKAGDGIDWDAVERKSYELTGNAGMLAETGTATKGGRVTPSGRLTIVDNNANGGKPFGIAGVRVSCNAFVKFAHAYTDRDGYYTMNKEFSSKIRYRIVFKNEKNFAIGLNLILVPASVSTLGKAEPDGISMTVTKDSDDKLFRRCVVNNAVYDYIGRCDRKDMNISEPPKDLRIWLLADLEVSSTPMIHQGAVVSHPLISGFLGPYALLVKLFAPDITLGLSGKNDYKSIYNVVNHELAHASHYSKVGNSYWNKYVEYILTSFVASGSTYGTGKEDGAGYCEVGEMWAYYLQSLMQKDRYSGRLSDAGEYYWFKPQILKYIGERGVTRGSIFASLNGDTTSLAAFKASLIKTCPNRRSVIEQAFARYAKE
;
A
#
# COMPACT_ATOMS: atom_id res chain seq x y z
N MET A 1 -9.53 19.36 9.81
CA MET A 1 -9.61 17.89 9.68
C MET A 1 -11.03 17.34 9.49
N LYS A 2 -12.00 17.48 10.44
CA LYS A 2 -13.39 16.94 10.25
C LYS A 2 -14.10 17.42 8.99
N ARG A 3 -13.98 18.71 8.61
CA ARG A 3 -14.58 19.24 7.37
C ARG A 3 -13.86 18.80 6.10
N PHE A 4 -12.56 18.59 6.18
CA PHE A 4 -11.74 18.07 5.09
C PHE A 4 -12.08 16.60 4.78
N LEU A 5 -12.16 15.76 5.79
CA LEU A 5 -12.57 14.36 5.67
C LEU A 5 -13.98 14.21 5.07
N LEU A 6 -14.91 15.08 5.45
CA LEU A 6 -16.26 15.11 4.88
C LEU A 6 -16.25 15.50 3.39
N LEU A 7 -15.47 16.51 3.00
CA LEU A 7 -15.35 16.95 1.61
C LEU A 7 -14.56 15.96 0.76
N PHE A 8 -13.52 15.36 1.32
CA PHE A 8 -12.74 14.32 0.65
C PHE A 8 -13.56 13.03 0.48
N GLY A 9 -14.28 12.60 1.51
CA GLY A 9 -15.25 11.51 1.43
C GLY A 9 -16.29 11.77 0.35
N ALA A 10 -16.85 12.97 0.27
CA ALA A 10 -17.78 13.37 -0.79
C ALA A 10 -17.12 13.34 -2.18
N ALA A 11 -15.89 13.84 -2.32
CA ALA A 11 -15.16 13.80 -3.60
C ALA A 11 -14.83 12.36 -4.06
N VAL A 12 -14.47 11.49 -3.13
CA VAL A 12 -14.20 10.07 -3.40
C VAL A 12 -15.50 9.32 -3.74
N THR A 13 -16.60 9.64 -3.04
CA THR A 13 -17.93 9.06 -3.38
C THR A 13 -18.42 9.51 -4.74
N LEU A 14 -18.07 10.72 -5.18
CA LEU A 14 -18.39 11.23 -6.51
C LEU A 14 -17.68 10.50 -7.65
N LEU A 15 -16.54 9.86 -7.36
CA LEU A 15 -15.74 9.10 -8.33
C LEU A 15 -16.04 7.60 -8.32
N SER A 16 -17.08 7.19 -7.61
CA SER A 16 -17.39 5.82 -7.25
C SER A 16 -18.02 5.02 -8.38
N CYS A 17 -17.60 3.78 -8.50
CA CYS A 17 -18.13 2.77 -9.41
C CYS A 17 -19.36 2.01 -8.85
N GLU A 18 -19.87 2.33 -7.66
CA GLU A 18 -21.07 1.68 -7.08
C GLU A 18 -22.16 2.70 -6.72
N ARG A 19 -23.41 2.26 -6.71
CA ARG A 19 -24.58 3.09 -6.47
C ARG A 19 -24.61 3.61 -5.04
N VAL A 20 -24.53 4.93 -4.86
CA VAL A 20 -24.89 5.59 -3.60
C VAL A 20 -26.41 5.79 -3.60
N ASP A 21 -27.14 5.00 -2.87
CA ASP A 21 -28.56 5.27 -2.59
C ASP A 21 -28.61 6.31 -1.46
N LEU A 22 -28.67 7.57 -1.85
CA LEU A 22 -28.93 8.67 -0.93
C LEU A 22 -30.43 8.64 -0.58
N GLY A 23 -30.85 7.62 0.17
CA GLY A 23 -32.17 7.59 0.79
C GLY A 23 -32.40 8.89 1.55
N ASN A 24 -33.52 9.53 1.32
CA ASN A 24 -34.00 10.71 2.06
C ASN A 24 -34.10 10.39 3.56
N GLY A 25 -33.05 10.60 4.30
CA GLY A 25 -33.02 10.36 5.72
C GLY A 25 -31.64 10.55 6.30
N ASP A 26 -31.48 11.68 6.93
CA ASP A 26 -30.41 11.99 7.89
C ASP A 26 -28.99 11.80 7.37
N SER A 27 -28.31 12.91 7.15
CA SER A 27 -26.87 12.95 6.90
C SER A 27 -26.12 12.40 8.12
N SER A 28 -26.09 11.07 8.24
CA SER A 28 -25.14 10.41 9.11
C SER A 28 -23.76 10.74 8.55
N ALA A 29 -23.14 11.76 9.14
CA ALA A 29 -21.76 12.12 8.88
C ALA A 29 -20.94 10.83 8.90
N VAL A 30 -20.36 10.47 7.77
CA VAL A 30 -19.42 9.36 7.69
C VAL A 30 -18.40 9.57 8.81
N ARG A 31 -18.40 8.70 9.80
CA ARG A 31 -17.57 8.82 10.99
C ARG A 31 -16.15 8.37 10.64
N TYR A 32 -15.41 9.22 9.93
CA TYR A 32 -13.98 9.02 9.70
C TYR A 32 -13.11 9.25 10.95
N GLY A 33 -13.70 9.68 12.07
CA GLY A 33 -12.97 10.24 13.19
C GLY A 33 -12.58 9.27 14.31
N ASP A 34 -13.26 8.14 14.44
CA ASP A 34 -13.06 7.28 15.62
C ASP A 34 -11.95 6.24 15.43
N ASP A 35 -11.65 5.85 14.19
CA ASP A 35 -10.68 4.78 13.91
C ASP A 35 -9.21 5.26 13.97
N LEU A 36 -8.94 6.53 13.72
CA LEU A 36 -7.57 7.05 13.68
C LEU A 36 -6.98 7.28 15.07
N SER A 37 -7.78 7.71 16.05
CA SER A 37 -7.27 7.97 17.40
C SER A 37 -6.93 6.68 18.16
N HIS A 38 -7.56 5.56 17.82
CA HIS A 38 -7.29 4.28 18.44
C HIS A 38 -5.97 3.65 18.01
N ASP A 39 -5.45 4.00 16.84
CA ASP A 39 -4.25 3.42 16.23
C ASP A 39 -3.01 4.32 16.35
N ALA A 40 -3.07 5.40 17.12
CA ALA A 40 -1.93 6.26 17.36
C ALA A 40 -0.94 5.63 18.34
N ILE A 41 0.35 5.70 18.01
CA ILE A 41 1.45 5.36 18.92
C ILE A 41 1.47 6.38 20.04
N VAL A 42 1.62 5.89 21.28
CA VAL A 42 1.86 6.73 22.45
C VAL A 42 3.27 6.47 22.95
N LEU A 43 4.10 7.49 22.90
CA LEU A 43 5.48 7.45 23.37
C LEU A 43 5.53 7.67 24.90
N GLY A 44 6.44 6.96 25.54
CA GLY A 44 6.80 7.13 26.95
C GLY A 44 8.07 7.96 27.11
N ARG A 45 8.93 7.53 28.02
CA ARG A 45 10.22 8.18 28.27
C ARG A 45 11.21 7.93 27.15
N GLN A 46 12.11 8.89 26.93
CA GLN A 46 13.26 8.69 26.07
C GLN A 46 14.24 7.70 26.71
N LEU A 47 14.77 6.80 25.89
CA LEU A 47 15.77 5.81 26.26
C LEU A 47 17.15 6.28 25.79
N ASP A 48 18.20 5.92 26.54
CA ASP A 48 19.55 6.17 26.06
C ASP A 48 19.93 5.11 25.03
N ASP A 49 20.20 5.53 23.78
CA ASP A 49 20.47 4.62 22.68
C ASP A 49 21.81 3.90 22.86
N PRO A 50 21.82 2.55 22.92
CA PRO A 50 23.05 1.76 23.08
C PRO A 50 23.99 1.87 21.87
N TYR A 51 23.53 2.35 20.73
CA TYR A 51 24.35 2.52 19.52
C TYR A 51 24.99 3.91 19.40
N LYS A 52 24.73 4.86 20.32
CA LYS A 52 25.48 6.12 20.35
C LYS A 52 26.99 5.82 20.40
N THR A 53 27.77 6.49 19.55
CA THR A 53 29.23 6.30 19.46
C THR A 53 29.90 6.41 20.84
N GLU A 54 29.44 7.35 21.71
CA GLU A 54 29.95 7.49 23.06
C GLU A 54 29.63 6.29 23.99
N ASN A 55 28.45 5.68 23.84
CA ASN A 55 28.04 4.53 24.67
C ASN A 55 28.78 3.27 24.25
N VAL A 56 28.96 3.07 22.94
CA VAL A 56 29.79 1.97 22.41
C VAL A 56 31.25 2.12 22.83
N THR A 57 31.80 3.35 22.83
CA THR A 57 33.17 3.63 23.30
C THR A 57 33.31 3.28 24.79
N LYS A 58 32.35 3.67 25.63
CA LYS A 58 32.33 3.30 27.07
C LYS A 58 32.27 1.78 27.26
N ALA A 59 31.45 1.10 26.46
CA ALA A 59 31.31 -0.35 26.52
C ALA A 59 32.61 -1.07 26.12
N LEU A 60 33.27 -0.60 25.03
CA LEU A 60 34.56 -1.09 24.61
C LEU A 60 35.61 -0.92 25.70
N ALA A 61 35.71 0.27 26.32
CA ALA A 61 36.65 0.55 27.38
C ALA A 61 36.42 -0.34 28.63
N ALA A 62 35.16 -0.62 28.94
CA ALA A 62 34.79 -1.48 30.05
C ALA A 62 35.20 -2.95 29.85
N LEU A 63 35.12 -3.47 28.62
CA LEU A 63 35.49 -4.85 28.29
C LEU A 63 36.96 -5.03 27.93
N TYR A 64 37.53 -4.04 27.29
CA TYR A 64 38.90 -4.09 26.71
C TYR A 64 39.74 -2.85 27.11
N PRO A 65 40.00 -2.62 28.39
CA PRO A 65 40.65 -1.40 28.86
C PRO A 65 42.06 -1.17 28.26
N THR A 66 42.75 -2.23 27.89
CA THR A 66 44.10 -2.14 27.27
C THR A 66 44.09 -1.98 25.74
N LYS A 67 42.93 -2.22 25.10
CA LYS A 67 42.75 -2.08 23.66
C LYS A 67 41.98 -0.82 23.29
N ALA A 68 41.18 -0.26 24.20
CA ALA A 68 40.31 0.88 23.95
C ALA A 68 41.11 2.11 23.44
N ASP A 69 42.36 2.29 23.89
CA ASP A 69 43.22 3.37 23.43
C ASP A 69 43.78 3.15 22.00
N ARG A 70 43.59 1.94 21.44
CA ARG A 70 44.16 1.55 20.12
C ARG A 70 43.09 1.34 19.06
N VAL A 71 41.85 1.19 19.48
CA VAL A 71 40.70 0.97 18.59
C VAL A 71 39.81 2.21 18.64
N ASN A 72 39.77 2.91 17.54
CA ASN A 72 38.94 4.09 17.39
C ASN A 72 37.52 3.66 16.99
N VAL A 73 36.53 4.00 17.84
CA VAL A 73 35.09 3.84 17.54
C VAL A 73 34.68 5.11 16.81
N GLU A 74 34.74 5.07 15.48
CA GLU A 74 34.27 6.18 14.65
C GLU A 74 32.80 6.04 14.30
N THR A 75 32.12 7.16 14.21
CA THR A 75 30.74 7.22 13.73
C THR A 75 30.59 6.51 12.39
N THR A 76 29.65 5.57 12.31
CA THR A 76 29.29 4.87 11.07
C THR A 76 28.01 5.44 10.47
N ASP A 77 27.10 5.88 11.30
CA ASP A 77 25.76 6.33 10.91
C ASP A 77 25.33 7.56 11.74
N TYR A 78 24.41 8.33 11.18
CA TYR A 78 23.69 9.38 11.90
C TYR A 78 22.25 8.97 12.13
N TYR A 79 21.75 9.16 13.34
CA TYR A 79 20.32 9.18 13.61
C TYR A 79 19.81 10.60 13.39
N VAL A 80 18.89 10.74 12.47
CA VAL A 80 18.43 12.04 11.96
C VAL A 80 16.90 12.10 11.92
N ARG A 81 16.37 13.33 11.88
CA ARG A 81 14.98 13.56 11.49
C ARG A 81 14.90 14.64 10.43
N PHE A 82 13.96 14.46 9.50
CA PHE A 82 13.64 15.39 8.44
C PHE A 82 12.25 15.97 8.65
N LEU A 83 12.05 17.24 8.31
CA LEU A 83 10.74 17.88 8.31
C LEU A 83 10.42 18.38 6.89
N PRO A 84 9.84 17.53 6.03
CA PRO A 84 9.43 17.94 4.71
C PRO A 84 8.39 19.07 4.76
N ALA A 85 8.57 20.10 3.97
CA ALA A 85 7.64 21.22 3.88
C ALA A 85 6.39 20.87 3.06
N ASP A 86 6.52 19.93 2.14
CA ASP A 86 5.44 19.49 1.25
C ASP A 86 5.63 18.04 0.78
N GLN A 87 4.71 17.59 -0.07
CA GLN A 87 4.75 16.23 -0.62
C GLN A 87 5.93 15.99 -1.55
N ASP A 88 6.35 16.99 -2.30
CA ASP A 88 7.44 16.85 -3.27
C ASP A 88 8.76 16.58 -2.51
N GLU A 89 9.03 17.30 -1.41
CA GLU A 89 10.15 17.03 -0.52
C GLU A 89 10.05 15.65 0.15
N PHE A 90 8.85 15.27 0.58
CA PHE A 90 8.63 13.96 1.18
C PHE A 90 8.84 12.82 0.17
N ASP A 91 8.33 12.94 -1.05
CA ASP A 91 8.53 11.95 -2.11
C ASP A 91 10.00 11.90 -2.54
N TYR A 92 10.69 13.02 -2.51
CA TYR A 92 12.13 13.07 -2.74
C TYR A 92 12.89 12.28 -1.66
N LEU A 93 12.60 12.49 -0.36
CA LEU A 93 13.20 11.69 0.72
C LEU A 93 12.97 10.18 0.55
N LYS A 94 11.76 9.79 0.13
CA LYS A 94 11.44 8.38 -0.17
C LYS A 94 12.26 7.83 -1.32
N SER A 95 12.57 8.66 -2.32
CA SER A 95 13.34 8.27 -3.50
C SER A 95 14.81 7.97 -3.17
N LEU A 96 15.34 8.52 -2.07
CA LEU A 96 16.71 8.27 -1.60
C LEU A 96 16.91 6.85 -1.05
N GLY A 97 15.86 6.05 -0.94
CA GLY A 97 15.93 4.66 -0.48
C GLY A 97 16.20 4.49 1.02
N ILE A 98 16.14 5.57 1.79
CA ILE A 98 16.22 5.54 3.26
C ILE A 98 14.92 5.06 3.88
N GLU A 99 15.01 4.41 5.05
CA GLU A 99 13.83 4.00 5.80
C GLU A 99 13.35 5.15 6.69
N LEU A 100 12.18 5.68 6.36
CA LEU A 100 11.55 6.77 7.09
C LEU A 100 10.52 6.21 8.08
N LEU A 101 10.55 6.70 9.31
CA LEU A 101 9.55 6.46 10.33
C LEU A 101 8.94 7.78 10.79
N ASP A 102 7.66 7.76 11.09
CA ASP A 102 6.93 8.92 11.63
C ASP A 102 7.19 9.17 13.11
N HIS A 103 7.87 8.26 13.80
CA HIS A 103 8.15 8.32 15.24
C HIS A 103 9.62 8.06 15.56
N PRO A 104 10.14 8.60 16.70
CA PRO A 104 11.49 8.33 17.15
C PRO A 104 11.67 6.88 17.60
N VAL A 105 12.89 6.36 17.41
CA VAL A 105 13.23 4.95 17.71
C VAL A 105 13.86 4.75 19.09
N ASP A 106 14.22 5.84 19.75
CA ASP A 106 14.85 5.90 21.07
C ASP A 106 13.86 6.28 22.20
N TYR A 107 12.57 5.94 22.01
CA TYR A 107 11.54 6.13 23.02
C TYR A 107 10.89 4.80 23.39
N GLU A 108 10.48 4.72 24.65
CA GLU A 108 9.56 3.68 25.08
C GLU A 108 8.21 3.87 24.38
N ILE A 109 7.60 2.80 23.90
CA ILE A 109 6.25 2.83 23.34
C ILE A 109 5.31 2.27 24.38
N VAL A 110 4.50 3.16 24.98
CA VAL A 110 3.52 2.82 26.01
C VAL A 110 2.26 2.22 25.42
N LYS A 111 1.86 2.70 24.25
CA LYS A 111 0.76 2.15 23.48
C LYS A 111 1.21 1.93 22.03
N GLU A 112 1.06 0.71 21.56
CA GLU A 112 1.29 0.34 20.18
C GLU A 112 0.26 0.99 19.26
N GLY A 113 0.70 1.33 18.06
CA GLY A 113 -0.15 1.92 17.03
C GLY A 113 0.49 1.81 15.66
N ASP A 114 -0.25 2.24 14.66
CA ASP A 114 0.16 2.18 13.27
C ASP A 114 0.76 3.50 12.77
N TRP A 115 0.59 4.59 13.52
CA TRP A 115 1.03 5.91 13.13
C TRP A 115 1.37 6.80 14.35
N TYR A 116 2.16 7.84 14.10
CA TYR A 116 2.50 8.87 15.06
C TYR A 116 2.56 10.24 14.39
N HIS A 117 2.14 11.27 15.09
CA HIS A 117 2.33 12.66 14.70
C HIS A 117 3.00 13.41 15.83
N ASP A 118 4.14 14.06 15.55
CA ASP A 118 4.89 14.81 16.55
C ASP A 118 4.07 16.01 17.03
N PRO A 119 3.82 16.13 18.33
CA PRO A 119 3.02 17.23 18.88
C PRO A 119 3.59 18.64 18.63
N SER A 120 4.86 18.75 18.24
CA SER A 120 5.50 20.02 17.89
C SER A 120 5.21 20.48 16.45
N VAL A 121 4.54 19.65 15.66
CA VAL A 121 4.16 19.94 14.26
C VAL A 121 2.66 20.19 14.22
N GLU A 122 2.21 21.18 13.45
CA GLU A 122 0.77 21.45 13.29
C GLU A 122 0.06 20.23 12.67
N GLY A 123 -1.18 19.97 13.12
CA GLY A 123 -1.86 18.69 12.85
C GLY A 123 -2.20 18.39 11.39
N GLU A 124 -2.02 19.37 10.47
CA GLU A 124 -2.22 19.19 9.02
C GLU A 124 -0.91 19.13 8.25
N ASP A 125 0.22 19.41 8.91
CA ASP A 125 1.55 19.37 8.31
C ASP A 125 2.17 17.97 8.37
N ILE A 126 3.16 17.75 7.51
CA ILE A 126 3.94 16.50 7.51
C ILE A 126 4.72 16.43 8.81
N THR A 127 4.50 15.36 9.59
CA THR A 127 5.25 15.14 10.83
C THR A 127 6.72 14.86 10.56
N TRP A 128 7.57 15.01 11.59
CA TRP A 128 8.96 14.63 11.51
C TRP A 128 9.13 13.20 11.02
N GLN A 129 10.05 13.01 10.08
CA GLN A 129 10.43 11.71 9.53
C GLN A 129 11.79 11.31 10.07
N TYR A 130 11.84 10.27 10.86
CA TYR A 130 13.05 9.76 11.50
C TYR A 130 13.74 8.73 10.61
N ALA A 131 15.07 8.80 10.51
CA ALA A 131 15.86 7.87 9.71
C ALA A 131 17.24 7.64 10.33
N VAL A 132 17.88 6.57 9.87
CA VAL A 132 19.30 6.31 10.11
C VAL A 132 20.00 6.30 8.76
N VAL A 133 21.02 7.14 8.63
CA VAL A 133 21.73 7.34 7.38
C VAL A 133 23.23 7.13 7.59
N PRO A 134 23.99 6.61 6.60
CA PRO A 134 25.45 6.48 6.69
C PRO A 134 26.13 7.83 6.98
N LYS A 135 27.32 7.81 7.57
CA LYS A 135 28.07 9.05 7.89
C LYS A 135 28.43 9.89 6.66
N ASP A 136 28.53 9.27 5.50
CA ASP A 136 28.81 9.89 4.21
C ASP A 136 27.56 10.22 3.39
N PHE A 137 26.39 10.20 4.04
CA PHE A 137 25.11 10.52 3.40
C PHE A 137 25.09 11.96 2.90
N ASP A 138 24.74 12.14 1.63
CA ASP A 138 24.54 13.44 1.01
C ASP A 138 23.16 14.00 1.40
N PHE A 139 23.18 14.95 2.35
CA PHE A 139 21.95 15.49 2.90
C PHE A 139 21.21 16.34 1.87
N PRO A 140 19.92 16.04 1.63
CA PRO A 140 19.09 16.81 0.72
C PRO A 140 18.79 18.22 1.28
N ASP A 141 18.36 19.13 0.40
CA ASP A 141 17.84 20.46 0.78
C ASP A 141 16.42 20.36 1.34
N VAL A 142 16.28 19.58 2.41
CA VAL A 142 15.07 19.41 3.21
C VAL A 142 15.45 19.71 4.65
N LYS A 143 14.61 20.39 5.39
CA LYS A 143 14.91 20.69 6.80
C LYS A 143 15.19 19.41 7.59
N TYR A 144 16.37 19.33 8.21
CA TYR A 144 16.76 18.17 9.00
C TYR A 144 17.45 18.54 10.30
N GLN A 145 17.58 17.56 11.18
CA GLN A 145 18.32 17.63 12.43
C GLN A 145 19.02 16.30 12.70
N ILE A 146 20.32 16.34 12.92
CA ILE A 146 21.08 15.18 13.44
C ILE A 146 20.78 15.10 14.95
N LEU A 147 20.23 13.98 15.39
CA LEU A 147 19.87 13.73 16.78
C LEU A 147 21.09 13.21 17.57
N HIS A 148 21.78 12.23 17.02
CA HIS A 148 23.07 11.77 17.55
C HIS A 148 23.86 10.94 16.53
N GLU A 149 25.12 10.75 16.82
CA GLU A 149 26.06 9.90 16.09
C GLU A 149 25.98 8.46 16.59
N CYS A 150 26.01 7.51 15.68
CA CYS A 150 25.87 6.10 15.96
C CYS A 150 27.09 5.30 15.46
N TYR A 151 27.38 4.23 16.20
CA TYR A 151 28.31 3.19 15.76
C TYR A 151 27.56 1.86 15.65
N ILE A 152 27.46 1.34 14.43
CA ILE A 152 26.89 0.02 14.13
C ILE A 152 28.02 -0.84 13.56
N ALA A 153 28.55 -1.76 14.35
CA ALA A 153 29.73 -2.53 14.00
C ALA A 153 29.65 -3.25 12.63
N ALA A 154 28.45 -3.66 12.22
CA ALA A 154 28.24 -4.27 10.90
C ALA A 154 28.41 -3.30 9.73
N HIS A 155 28.39 -1.98 9.96
CA HIS A 155 28.60 -0.94 8.95
C HIS A 155 30.05 -0.41 8.94
N ASP A 156 30.87 -0.78 9.94
CA ASP A 156 32.27 -0.39 9.98
C ASP A 156 33.11 -1.30 9.09
N SER A 157 33.54 -0.78 7.95
CA SER A 157 34.44 -1.49 7.02
C SER A 157 35.84 -1.72 7.57
N SER A 158 36.21 -1.02 8.67
CA SER A 158 37.51 -1.13 9.33
C SER A 158 37.57 -2.25 10.38
N THR A 159 36.44 -2.76 10.84
CA THR A 159 36.36 -3.92 11.73
C THR A 159 36.83 -5.16 10.99
N LYS A 160 38.10 -5.47 11.13
CA LYS A 160 38.71 -6.66 10.52
C LYS A 160 38.55 -7.84 11.47
N ALA A 161 38.19 -8.98 10.92
CA ALA A 161 38.40 -10.25 11.59
C ALA A 161 39.90 -10.35 11.98
N GLY A 162 40.24 -10.09 13.25
CA GLY A 162 41.63 -10.13 13.72
C GLY A 162 42.02 -9.07 14.76
N ASP A 163 41.18 -8.07 15.05
CA ASP A 163 41.44 -7.08 16.12
C ASP A 163 41.28 -7.70 17.55
N GLY A 164 40.72 -8.90 17.61
CA GLY A 164 40.47 -9.64 18.84
C GLY A 164 39.43 -9.01 19.76
N ILE A 165 38.51 -8.20 19.17
CA ILE A 165 37.37 -7.61 19.85
C ILE A 165 36.12 -8.44 19.49
N ASP A 166 35.40 -8.81 20.54
CA ASP A 166 34.05 -9.37 20.39
C ASP A 166 33.03 -8.22 20.39
N TRP A 167 32.69 -7.74 19.19
CA TRP A 167 31.75 -6.65 19.00
C TRP A 167 30.34 -6.99 19.47
N ASP A 168 29.98 -8.27 19.57
CA ASP A 168 28.72 -8.73 20.14
C ASP A 168 28.70 -8.53 21.66
N ALA A 169 29.84 -8.81 22.31
CA ALA A 169 29.99 -8.52 23.73
C ALA A 169 29.98 -7.00 23.99
N VAL A 170 30.57 -6.19 23.10
CA VAL A 170 30.54 -4.72 23.21
C VAL A 170 29.12 -4.19 23.04
N GLU A 171 28.36 -4.66 22.05
CA GLU A 171 26.96 -4.29 21.86
C GLU A 171 26.13 -4.64 23.11
N ARG A 172 26.23 -5.86 23.64
CA ARG A 172 25.56 -6.26 24.88
C ARG A 172 25.92 -5.40 26.07
N LYS A 173 27.22 -5.08 26.21
CA LYS A 173 27.71 -4.21 27.30
C LYS A 173 27.16 -2.80 27.16
N SER A 174 27.00 -2.28 25.96
CA SER A 174 26.36 -0.99 25.73
C SER A 174 24.89 -0.98 26.16
N TYR A 175 24.14 -2.04 25.86
CA TYR A 175 22.76 -2.19 26.37
C TYR A 175 22.70 -2.21 27.92
N GLU A 176 23.68 -2.85 28.57
CA GLU A 176 23.75 -2.85 30.04
C GLU A 176 24.03 -1.45 30.60
N LEU A 177 25.04 -0.75 30.06
CA LEU A 177 25.46 0.56 30.53
C LEU A 177 24.40 1.66 30.32
N THR A 178 23.57 1.52 29.29
CA THR A 178 22.47 2.43 28.98
C THR A 178 21.15 2.09 29.71
N GLY A 179 21.17 1.07 30.58
CA GLY A 179 19.97 0.62 31.32
C GLY A 179 18.96 -0.16 30.50
N ASN A 180 19.36 -0.63 29.30
CA ASN A 180 18.51 -1.37 28.37
C ASN A 180 18.75 -2.89 28.40
N ALA A 181 19.39 -3.43 29.46
CA ALA A 181 19.71 -4.86 29.57
C ALA A 181 18.47 -5.78 29.42
N GLY A 182 17.29 -5.33 29.86
CA GLY A 182 16.03 -6.08 29.68
C GLY A 182 15.56 -6.22 28.22
N MET A 183 16.20 -5.50 27.30
CA MET A 183 15.95 -5.61 25.87
C MET A 183 16.84 -6.65 25.18
N LEU A 184 17.86 -7.17 25.84
CA LEU A 184 18.68 -8.24 25.29
C LEU A 184 17.83 -9.52 25.10
N ALA A 185 18.10 -10.27 24.03
CA ALA A 185 17.46 -11.54 23.79
C ALA A 185 17.76 -12.55 24.89
N GLU A 186 16.80 -13.40 25.21
CA GLU A 186 16.99 -14.47 26.20
C GLU A 186 18.02 -15.49 25.68
N THR A 187 18.93 -15.93 26.55
CA THR A 187 20.06 -16.81 26.22
C THR A 187 19.63 -18.26 25.97
N GLY A 188 18.66 -18.52 25.10
CA GLY A 188 18.18 -19.86 24.76
C GLY A 188 18.12 -20.17 23.26
N THR A 189 18.11 -19.15 22.43
CA THR A 189 17.93 -19.28 20.97
C THR A 189 19.19 -18.94 20.16
N ALA A 190 20.29 -18.57 20.82
CA ALA A 190 21.48 -18.07 20.13
C ALA A 190 22.41 -19.17 19.63
N THR A 191 22.72 -19.13 18.36
CA THR A 191 23.93 -19.71 17.78
C THR A 191 25.18 -19.14 18.46
N LYS A 192 26.34 -19.78 18.27
CA LYS A 192 27.66 -19.35 18.78
C LYS A 192 27.90 -17.85 18.49
N GLY A 193 27.71 -16.97 19.48
CA GLY A 193 27.85 -15.52 19.35
C GLY A 193 26.63 -14.69 19.79
N GLY A 194 25.47 -15.29 20.02
CA GLY A 194 24.30 -14.59 20.59
C GLY A 194 23.50 -13.74 19.60
N ARG A 195 23.78 -13.79 18.31
CA ARG A 195 23.02 -13.11 17.24
C ARG A 195 22.16 -14.07 16.46
N VAL A 196 21.00 -13.60 16.01
CA VAL A 196 20.05 -14.37 15.22
C VAL A 196 19.60 -13.54 14.01
N THR A 197 19.53 -14.16 12.84
CA THR A 197 18.90 -13.58 11.66
C THR A 197 17.39 -13.81 11.74
N PRO A 198 16.58 -12.76 11.89
CA PRO A 198 15.13 -12.93 11.97
C PRO A 198 14.55 -13.53 10.69
N SER A 199 13.73 -14.55 10.83
CA SER A 199 13.03 -15.18 9.71
C SER A 199 11.66 -15.65 10.15
N GLY A 200 10.73 -15.82 9.20
CA GLY A 200 9.40 -16.27 9.55
C GLY A 200 8.51 -16.47 8.35
N ARG A 201 7.24 -16.71 8.64
CA ARG A 201 6.22 -16.92 7.62
C ARG A 201 4.94 -16.18 7.96
N LEU A 202 4.47 -15.34 7.05
CA LEU A 202 3.19 -14.64 7.16
C LEU A 202 2.18 -15.28 6.22
N THR A 203 1.05 -15.71 6.76
CA THR A 203 -0.01 -16.38 6.00
C THR A 203 -1.37 -15.78 6.26
N ILE A 204 -2.31 -16.01 5.36
CA ILE A 204 -3.70 -15.57 5.43
C ILE A 204 -4.63 -16.73 5.06
N VAL A 205 -5.87 -16.67 5.57
CA VAL A 205 -6.90 -17.68 5.27
C VAL A 205 -7.96 -17.07 4.33
N ASP A 206 -8.32 -17.83 3.30
CA ASP A 206 -9.49 -17.58 2.46
C ASP A 206 -10.50 -18.71 2.69
N ASN A 207 -11.56 -18.42 3.45
CA ASN A 207 -12.57 -19.42 3.78
C ASN A 207 -13.42 -19.88 2.56
N ASN A 208 -13.35 -19.14 1.44
CA ASN A 208 -14.08 -19.44 0.22
C ASN A 208 -13.24 -20.23 -0.81
N ALA A 209 -11.94 -20.40 -0.55
CA ALA A 209 -11.01 -21.08 -1.44
C ALA A 209 -10.03 -21.98 -0.68
N ASN A 210 -9.36 -22.88 -1.39
CA ASN A 210 -8.29 -23.74 -0.85
C ASN A 210 -8.67 -24.55 0.41
N GLY A 211 -9.98 -24.78 0.61
CA GLY A 211 -10.49 -25.49 1.79
C GLY A 211 -10.18 -24.79 3.12
N GLY A 212 -10.04 -23.47 3.09
CA GLY A 212 -9.68 -22.66 4.28
C GLY A 212 -8.25 -22.86 4.77
N LYS A 213 -7.35 -23.47 3.98
CA LYS A 213 -5.96 -23.63 4.36
C LYS A 213 -5.19 -22.34 4.23
N PRO A 214 -4.32 -22.00 5.22
CA PRO A 214 -3.47 -20.82 5.14
C PRO A 214 -2.53 -20.87 3.92
N PHE A 215 -2.32 -19.71 3.30
CA PHE A 215 -1.37 -19.50 2.21
C PHE A 215 -0.63 -18.19 2.39
N GLY A 216 0.47 -17.97 1.66
CA GLY A 216 1.37 -16.84 1.88
C GLY A 216 0.74 -15.46 1.68
N ILE A 217 1.15 -14.49 2.50
CA ILE A 217 0.98 -13.06 2.22
C ILE A 217 2.19 -12.67 1.37
N ALA A 218 1.96 -12.41 0.08
CA ALA A 218 3.00 -12.36 -0.94
C ALA A 218 3.56 -10.95 -1.17
N GLY A 219 4.89 -10.85 -1.27
CA GLY A 219 5.60 -9.62 -1.67
C GLY A 219 5.45 -8.44 -0.71
N VAL A 220 4.93 -8.64 0.49
CA VAL A 220 4.78 -7.57 1.48
C VAL A 220 6.09 -7.32 2.21
N ARG A 221 6.39 -6.07 2.55
CA ARG A 221 7.60 -5.73 3.28
C ARG A 221 7.41 -5.99 4.77
N VAL A 222 8.29 -6.80 5.33
CA VAL A 222 8.46 -6.96 6.79
C VAL A 222 9.65 -6.09 7.20
N SER A 223 9.46 -5.21 8.16
CA SER A 223 10.50 -4.34 8.70
C SER A 223 10.68 -4.60 10.18
N CYS A 224 11.90 -4.46 10.66
CA CYS A 224 12.19 -4.54 12.09
C CYS A 224 13.31 -3.60 12.51
N ASN A 225 13.32 -3.22 13.79
CA ASN A 225 14.42 -2.45 14.35
C ASN A 225 14.65 -2.71 15.83
N ALA A 226 15.89 -2.50 16.25
CA ALA A 226 16.30 -2.29 17.64
C ALA A 226 17.02 -0.95 17.68
N PHE A 227 16.40 0.06 18.29
CA PHE A 227 16.89 1.45 18.19
C PHE A 227 17.19 1.82 16.74
N VAL A 228 18.38 2.30 16.46
CA VAL A 228 18.88 2.74 15.14
C VAL A 228 19.28 1.61 14.18
N LYS A 229 19.26 0.37 14.63
CA LYS A 229 19.62 -0.78 13.81
C LYS A 229 18.37 -1.34 13.12
N PHE A 230 18.24 -1.10 11.81
CA PHE A 230 17.10 -1.49 10.98
C PHE A 230 17.42 -2.68 10.08
N ALA A 231 16.42 -3.51 9.84
CA ALA A 231 16.42 -4.50 8.77
C ALA A 231 15.03 -4.62 8.15
N HIS A 232 14.98 -5.04 6.89
CA HIS A 232 13.73 -5.38 6.22
C HIS A 232 13.95 -6.50 5.21
N ALA A 233 12.85 -7.16 4.86
CA ALA A 233 12.78 -8.15 3.79
C ALA A 233 11.37 -8.11 3.17
N TYR A 234 11.26 -8.59 1.93
CA TYR A 234 9.95 -8.88 1.34
C TYR A 234 9.62 -10.35 1.52
N THR A 235 8.36 -10.65 1.77
CA THR A 235 7.90 -12.04 1.77
C THR A 235 7.91 -12.59 0.36
N ASP A 236 8.27 -13.86 0.22
CA ASP A 236 8.07 -14.58 -1.03
C ASP A 236 6.57 -14.90 -1.27
N ARG A 237 6.27 -15.60 -2.37
CA ARG A 237 4.91 -15.98 -2.71
C ARG A 237 4.24 -16.87 -1.65
N ASP A 238 5.02 -17.64 -0.93
CA ASP A 238 4.55 -18.55 0.11
C ASP A 238 4.53 -17.92 1.51
N GLY A 239 4.89 -16.63 1.58
CA GLY A 239 4.87 -15.79 2.78
C GLY A 239 6.13 -15.88 3.63
N TYR A 240 7.18 -16.57 3.19
CA TYR A 240 8.45 -16.66 3.92
C TYR A 240 9.27 -15.38 3.74
N TYR A 241 9.96 -14.97 4.81
CA TYR A 241 10.94 -13.90 4.79
C TYR A 241 12.15 -14.23 5.63
N THR A 242 13.28 -13.64 5.30
CA THR A 242 14.52 -13.68 6.09
C THR A 242 15.16 -12.30 6.02
N MET A 243 15.44 -11.70 7.18
CA MET A 243 16.07 -10.40 7.27
C MET A 243 17.53 -10.45 6.79
N ASN A 244 18.06 -9.31 6.40
CA ASN A 244 19.43 -9.17 5.92
C ASN A 244 20.43 -8.79 7.02
N LYS A 245 20.00 -8.73 8.28
CA LYS A 245 20.85 -8.40 9.43
C LYS A 245 20.54 -9.29 10.63
N GLU A 246 21.55 -9.47 11.48
CA GLU A 246 21.45 -10.23 12.73
C GLU A 246 21.22 -9.29 13.91
N PHE A 247 20.52 -9.77 14.93
CA PHE A 247 20.20 -9.06 16.16
C PHE A 247 20.54 -9.88 17.39
N SER A 248 20.97 -9.21 18.44
CA SER A 248 21.26 -9.75 19.79
C SER A 248 20.23 -9.34 20.83
N SER A 249 19.25 -8.53 20.44
CA SER A 249 18.24 -7.94 21.31
C SER A 249 16.83 -8.21 20.78
N LYS A 250 15.84 -8.03 21.63
CA LYS A 250 14.43 -7.98 21.22
C LYS A 250 14.23 -6.84 20.24
N ILE A 251 13.50 -7.11 19.17
CA ILE A 251 13.29 -6.18 18.06
C ILE A 251 11.80 -5.94 17.86
N ARG A 252 11.48 -4.77 17.33
CA ARG A 252 10.12 -4.40 16.98
C ARG A 252 9.86 -4.76 15.53
N TYR A 253 8.82 -5.54 15.28
CA TYR A 253 8.40 -5.98 13.96
C TYR A 253 7.21 -5.18 13.46
N ARG A 254 7.18 -4.96 12.15
CA ARG A 254 6.09 -4.28 11.43
C ARG A 254 5.87 -4.92 10.06
N ILE A 255 4.63 -4.94 9.61
CA ILE A 255 4.30 -5.13 8.21
C ILE A 255 4.11 -3.74 7.61
N VAL A 256 4.87 -3.44 6.57
CA VAL A 256 4.74 -2.21 5.78
C VAL A 256 4.08 -2.60 4.46
N PHE A 257 2.89 -2.06 4.20
CA PHE A 257 2.11 -2.39 3.00
C PHE A 257 2.64 -1.68 1.75
N LYS A 258 3.95 -1.76 1.57
CA LYS A 258 4.67 -1.49 0.33
C LYS A 258 5.09 -2.84 -0.25
N ASN A 259 4.65 -3.13 -1.46
CA ASN A 259 4.88 -4.43 -2.08
C ASN A 259 6.10 -4.39 -3.01
N GLU A 260 6.78 -5.52 -3.18
CA GLU A 260 7.89 -5.68 -4.13
C GLU A 260 7.50 -5.38 -5.60
N LYS A 261 6.18 -5.45 -5.92
CA LYS A 261 5.61 -5.11 -7.23
C LYS A 261 5.29 -3.62 -7.40
N ASN A 262 5.88 -2.76 -6.55
CA ASN A 262 5.74 -1.30 -6.62
C ASN A 262 4.29 -0.80 -6.53
N PHE A 263 3.57 -1.24 -5.52
CA PHE A 263 2.33 -0.61 -5.08
C PHE A 263 2.33 -0.43 -3.57
N ALA A 264 1.55 0.51 -3.08
CA ALA A 264 1.39 0.76 -1.65
C ALA A 264 -0.10 0.81 -1.27
N ILE A 265 -0.40 0.30 -0.07
CA ILE A 265 -1.76 0.25 0.47
C ILE A 265 -1.81 1.08 1.74
N GLY A 266 -2.77 1.95 1.86
CA GLY A 266 -3.00 2.67 3.09
C GLY A 266 -3.87 3.89 2.94
N LEU A 267 -4.29 4.42 4.08
CA LEU A 267 -4.90 5.72 4.19
C LEU A 267 -3.81 6.71 4.59
N ASN A 268 -3.34 7.51 3.64
CA ASN A 268 -2.32 8.54 3.90
C ASN A 268 -2.93 9.82 4.45
N LEU A 269 -3.65 9.75 5.56
CA LEU A 269 -4.07 10.98 6.28
C LEU A 269 -2.92 11.67 7.00
N ILE A 270 -1.86 10.92 7.23
CA ILE A 270 -0.61 11.40 7.77
C ILE A 270 0.43 10.77 6.85
N LEU A 271 1.15 11.58 6.15
CA LEU A 271 2.12 11.29 5.09
C LEU A 271 3.09 10.14 5.42
N VAL A 272 2.54 8.96 5.54
CA VAL A 272 3.28 7.71 5.68
C VAL A 272 3.32 7.04 4.31
N PRO A 273 4.49 6.60 3.82
CA PRO A 273 4.64 6.03 2.46
C PRO A 273 3.75 4.82 2.19
N ALA A 274 3.38 4.09 3.22
CA ALA A 274 2.45 2.97 3.18
C ALA A 274 1.86 2.76 4.57
N SER A 275 0.67 2.17 4.66
CA SER A 275 0.13 1.74 5.95
C SER A 275 1.06 0.75 6.61
N VAL A 276 1.24 0.92 7.89
CA VAL A 276 2.03 0.06 8.75
C VAL A 276 1.08 -0.68 9.68
N SER A 277 1.29 -1.97 9.87
CA SER A 277 0.70 -2.73 10.96
C SER A 277 1.81 -3.19 11.90
N THR A 278 1.80 -2.71 13.13
CA THR A 278 2.76 -3.15 14.13
C THR A 278 2.45 -4.58 14.56
N LEU A 279 3.51 -5.38 14.69
CA LEU A 279 3.43 -6.74 15.25
C LEU A 279 4.01 -6.79 16.68
N GLY A 280 4.41 -5.63 17.19
CA GLY A 280 4.97 -5.48 18.50
C GLY A 280 6.44 -5.88 18.62
N LYS A 281 6.91 -5.96 19.86
CA LYS A 281 8.28 -6.32 20.20
C LYS A 281 8.36 -7.81 20.53
N ALA A 282 9.30 -8.50 19.91
CA ALA A 282 9.51 -9.93 20.09
C ALA A 282 11.01 -10.29 20.08
N GLU A 283 11.31 -11.57 20.36
CA GLU A 283 12.67 -12.13 20.22
C GLU A 283 13.17 -12.01 18.77
N PRO A 284 14.49 -12.02 18.55
CA PRO A 284 15.07 -11.76 17.23
C PRO A 284 15.02 -12.96 16.26
N ASP A 285 14.41 -14.07 16.64
CA ASP A 285 14.28 -15.27 15.79
C ASP A 285 13.26 -15.10 14.65
N GLY A 286 12.37 -14.11 14.76
CA GLY A 286 11.39 -13.78 13.74
C GLY A 286 9.95 -14.01 14.21
N ILE A 287 8.99 -13.60 13.36
CA ILE A 287 7.56 -13.78 13.62
C ILE A 287 6.94 -14.62 12.52
N SER A 288 6.24 -15.69 12.92
CA SER A 288 5.36 -16.47 12.05
C SER A 288 3.92 -16.35 12.56
N MET A 289 3.01 -15.96 11.65
CA MET A 289 1.60 -15.80 12.01
C MET A 289 0.66 -16.13 10.85
N THR A 290 -0.58 -16.45 11.21
CA THR A 290 -1.68 -16.60 10.27
C THR A 290 -2.72 -15.52 10.55
N VAL A 291 -2.94 -14.66 9.56
CA VAL A 291 -3.93 -13.59 9.64
C VAL A 291 -5.30 -14.16 9.28
N THR A 292 -6.27 -13.94 10.14
CA THR A 292 -7.68 -14.25 9.90
C THR A 292 -8.52 -13.01 10.18
N LYS A 293 -9.72 -12.95 9.64
CA LYS A 293 -10.65 -11.85 9.93
C LYS A 293 -10.89 -11.67 11.44
N ASP A 294 -11.03 -12.78 12.16
CA ASP A 294 -11.37 -12.77 13.58
C ASP A 294 -10.17 -12.41 14.47
N SER A 295 -8.94 -12.58 13.97
CA SER A 295 -7.73 -12.21 14.72
C SER A 295 -7.44 -10.70 14.65
N ASP A 296 -7.62 -10.10 13.48
CA ASP A 296 -7.41 -8.67 13.21
C ASP A 296 -8.06 -8.31 11.87
N ASP A 297 -9.25 -7.71 11.91
CA ASP A 297 -10.03 -7.37 10.71
C ASP A 297 -9.31 -6.34 9.82
N LYS A 298 -8.62 -5.36 10.43
CA LYS A 298 -7.88 -4.33 9.71
C LYS A 298 -6.68 -4.91 8.97
N LEU A 299 -5.86 -5.69 9.66
CA LEU A 299 -4.73 -6.39 9.08
C LEU A 299 -5.19 -7.40 8.01
N PHE A 300 -6.28 -8.13 8.27
CA PHE A 300 -6.87 -9.06 7.31
C PHE A 300 -7.24 -8.36 6.00
N ARG A 301 -7.97 -7.25 6.05
CA ARG A 301 -8.37 -6.49 4.86
C ARG A 301 -7.17 -5.99 4.06
N ARG A 302 -6.15 -5.44 4.73
CA ARG A 302 -4.89 -5.02 4.10
C ARG A 302 -4.18 -6.18 3.41
N CYS A 303 -4.09 -7.34 4.06
CA CYS A 303 -3.47 -8.55 3.50
C CYS A 303 -4.25 -9.13 2.33
N VAL A 304 -5.60 -9.09 2.36
CA VAL A 304 -6.43 -9.51 1.21
C VAL A 304 -6.17 -8.62 0.01
N VAL A 305 -6.19 -7.30 0.20
CA VAL A 305 -5.91 -6.34 -0.88
C VAL A 305 -4.51 -6.54 -1.42
N ASN A 306 -3.49 -6.67 -0.54
CA ASN A 306 -2.12 -6.95 -0.96
C ASN A 306 -2.03 -8.18 -1.88
N ASN A 307 -2.62 -9.30 -1.45
CA ASN A 307 -2.56 -10.53 -2.22
C ASN A 307 -3.37 -10.47 -3.52
N ALA A 308 -4.50 -9.77 -3.53
CA ALA A 308 -5.31 -9.59 -4.73
C ALA A 308 -4.55 -8.76 -5.79
N VAL A 309 -3.91 -7.66 -5.38
CA VAL A 309 -3.09 -6.83 -6.27
C VAL A 309 -1.86 -7.60 -6.78
N TYR A 310 -1.18 -8.30 -5.87
CA TYR A 310 -0.01 -9.13 -6.22
C TYR A 310 -0.36 -10.21 -7.25
N ASP A 311 -1.48 -10.94 -7.04
CA ASP A 311 -1.98 -11.97 -7.97
C ASP A 311 -2.37 -11.36 -9.32
N TYR A 312 -3.10 -10.23 -9.31
CA TYR A 312 -3.51 -9.54 -10.54
C TYR A 312 -2.30 -9.14 -11.39
N ILE A 313 -1.34 -8.39 -10.82
CA ILE A 313 -0.13 -7.96 -11.54
C ILE A 313 0.66 -9.17 -12.04
N GLY A 314 0.82 -10.20 -11.20
CA GLY A 314 1.54 -11.42 -11.59
C GLY A 314 0.85 -12.29 -12.66
N ARG A 315 -0.36 -11.90 -13.07
CA ARG A 315 -1.12 -12.59 -14.12
C ARG A 315 -1.26 -11.79 -15.41
N CYS A 316 -0.98 -10.48 -15.39
CA CYS A 316 -1.24 -9.59 -16.52
C CYS A 316 -0.54 -10.04 -17.82
N ASP A 317 0.72 -10.46 -17.75
CA ASP A 317 1.54 -10.90 -18.88
C ASP A 317 1.31 -12.36 -19.28
N ARG A 318 0.58 -13.14 -18.47
CA ARG A 318 0.33 -14.56 -18.76
C ARG A 318 -0.52 -14.71 -20.01
N LYS A 319 -0.28 -15.80 -20.73
CA LYS A 319 -0.96 -16.11 -22.00
C LYS A 319 -2.49 -16.11 -21.90
N ASP A 320 -3.04 -16.49 -20.73
CA ASP A 320 -4.48 -16.52 -20.47
C ASP A 320 -5.08 -15.15 -20.15
N MET A 321 -4.26 -14.19 -19.71
CA MET A 321 -4.64 -12.80 -19.43
C MET A 321 -4.25 -11.87 -20.59
N ASN A 322 -2.95 -11.67 -20.80
CA ASN A 322 -2.37 -10.83 -21.86
C ASN A 322 -2.97 -9.42 -21.90
N ILE A 323 -2.89 -8.73 -20.76
CA ILE A 323 -3.37 -7.35 -20.57
C ILE A 323 -2.23 -6.47 -20.05
N SER A 324 -2.37 -5.15 -20.16
CA SER A 324 -1.40 -4.24 -19.52
C SER A 324 -1.45 -4.36 -18.01
N GLU A 325 -0.29 -4.28 -17.37
CA GLU A 325 -0.22 -4.06 -15.93
C GLU A 325 -0.80 -2.69 -15.57
N PRO A 326 -1.36 -2.54 -14.37
CA PRO A 326 -1.61 -1.23 -13.79
C PRO A 326 -0.33 -0.38 -13.75
N PRO A 327 -0.42 0.96 -13.65
CA PRO A 327 0.77 1.79 -13.51
C PRO A 327 1.62 1.39 -12.30
N LYS A 328 2.92 1.67 -12.37
CA LYS A 328 3.82 1.53 -11.23
C LYS A 328 3.53 2.61 -10.17
N ASP A 329 3.98 2.36 -8.96
CA ASP A 329 3.75 3.24 -7.80
C ASP A 329 2.27 3.49 -7.50
N LEU A 330 1.45 2.46 -7.75
CA LEU A 330 0.01 2.52 -7.53
C LEU A 330 -0.29 2.78 -6.04
N ARG A 331 -1.10 3.81 -5.77
CA ARG A 331 -1.57 4.16 -4.42
C ARG A 331 -2.99 3.70 -4.21
N ILE A 332 -3.17 2.75 -3.29
CA ILE A 332 -4.48 2.13 -3.00
C ILE A 332 -4.91 2.51 -1.59
N TRP A 333 -6.06 3.16 -1.46
CA TRP A 333 -6.63 3.53 -0.18
C TRP A 333 -7.78 2.62 0.21
N LEU A 334 -7.79 2.19 1.48
CA LEU A 334 -8.84 1.38 2.06
C LEU A 334 -9.69 2.24 3.00
N LEU A 335 -10.99 2.24 2.78
CA LEU A 335 -11.97 2.95 3.58
C LEU A 335 -13.00 1.96 4.10
N ALA A 336 -12.89 1.61 5.39
CA ALA A 336 -13.71 0.55 6.01
C ALA A 336 -15.21 0.87 6.00
N ASP A 337 -15.56 2.15 6.16
CA ASP A 337 -16.93 2.62 6.29
C ASP A 337 -17.56 3.10 4.98
N LEU A 338 -16.79 3.12 3.90
CA LEU A 338 -17.27 3.52 2.58
C LEU A 338 -17.78 2.29 1.82
N GLU A 339 -18.99 2.38 1.24
CA GLU A 339 -19.56 1.30 0.43
C GLU A 339 -18.98 1.22 -0.98
N VAL A 340 -18.50 2.33 -1.47
CA VAL A 340 -18.17 2.59 -2.88
C VAL A 340 -16.68 2.66 -3.13
N SER A 341 -16.27 2.07 -4.24
CA SER A 341 -14.88 2.06 -4.72
C SER A 341 -14.72 2.89 -5.98
N SER A 342 -13.51 3.29 -6.30
CA SER A 342 -13.23 4.07 -7.51
C SER A 342 -11.75 4.01 -7.91
N THR A 343 -11.50 4.22 -9.21
CA THR A 343 -10.16 4.30 -9.79
C THR A 343 -9.93 5.66 -10.44
N PRO A 344 -9.80 6.75 -9.64
CA PRO A 344 -9.63 8.10 -10.18
C PRO A 344 -8.26 8.35 -10.80
N MET A 345 -7.24 7.55 -10.49
CA MET A 345 -5.86 7.67 -11.01
C MET A 345 -5.24 9.04 -10.75
N ILE A 346 -5.50 9.63 -9.59
CA ILE A 346 -5.11 11.01 -9.28
C ILE A 346 -3.59 11.13 -9.13
N HIS A 347 -2.94 10.18 -8.45
CA HIS A 347 -1.48 10.16 -8.34
C HIS A 347 -0.80 10.09 -9.71
N GLN A 348 -1.39 9.35 -10.64
CA GLN A 348 -0.92 9.27 -12.02
C GLN A 348 -1.28 10.51 -12.86
N GLY A 349 -1.92 11.52 -12.28
CA GLY A 349 -2.20 12.82 -12.89
C GLY A 349 -3.46 12.90 -13.75
N ALA A 350 -4.34 11.88 -13.73
CA ALA A 350 -5.51 11.85 -14.59
C ALA A 350 -6.56 12.94 -14.28
N VAL A 351 -6.79 13.27 -13.03
CA VAL A 351 -7.96 14.06 -12.61
C VAL A 351 -7.61 15.45 -12.12
N VAL A 352 -6.39 15.68 -11.67
CA VAL A 352 -5.98 16.91 -10.95
C VAL A 352 -6.11 18.19 -11.79
N SER A 353 -5.98 18.10 -13.10
CA SER A 353 -6.07 19.24 -14.01
C SER A 353 -7.50 19.57 -14.46
N HIS A 354 -8.51 18.78 -14.04
CA HIS A 354 -9.87 18.95 -14.53
C HIS A 354 -10.56 20.14 -13.84
N PRO A 355 -11.10 21.14 -14.57
CA PRO A 355 -11.69 22.35 -13.98
C PRO A 355 -12.84 22.10 -13.00
N LEU A 356 -13.68 21.08 -13.23
CA LEU A 356 -14.78 20.72 -12.32
C LEU A 356 -14.25 20.20 -10.99
N ILE A 357 -13.17 19.43 -11.01
CA ILE A 357 -12.57 18.90 -9.79
C ILE A 357 -11.87 19.99 -9.01
N SER A 358 -11.08 20.84 -9.68
CA SER A 358 -10.44 21.99 -9.02
C SER A 358 -11.47 22.99 -8.51
N GLY A 359 -12.56 23.21 -9.22
CA GLY A 359 -13.67 24.06 -8.77
C GLY A 359 -14.45 23.45 -7.60
N PHE A 360 -14.70 22.14 -7.62
CA PHE A 360 -15.42 21.44 -6.55
C PHE A 360 -14.57 21.29 -5.28
N LEU A 361 -13.29 21.00 -5.43
CA LEU A 361 -12.36 20.83 -4.31
C LEU A 361 -11.89 22.16 -3.72
N GLY A 362 -11.99 23.27 -4.50
CA GLY A 362 -11.63 24.61 -4.04
C GLY A 362 -10.26 24.65 -3.37
N PRO A 363 -10.15 25.23 -2.15
CA PRO A 363 -8.88 25.30 -1.41
C PRO A 363 -8.26 23.94 -1.05
N TYR A 364 -9.03 22.85 -1.13
CA TYR A 364 -8.56 21.50 -0.85
C TYR A 364 -7.98 20.79 -2.09
N ALA A 365 -8.03 21.42 -3.28
CA ALA A 365 -7.49 20.82 -4.50
C ALA A 365 -6.00 20.47 -4.37
N LEU A 366 -5.22 21.32 -3.68
CA LEU A 366 -3.82 21.05 -3.38
C LEU A 366 -3.66 19.82 -2.50
N LEU A 367 -4.45 19.71 -1.42
CA LEU A 367 -4.38 18.57 -0.49
C LEU A 367 -4.79 17.25 -1.18
N VAL A 368 -5.80 17.27 -2.04
CA VAL A 368 -6.16 16.09 -2.84
C VAL A 368 -5.04 15.70 -3.80
N LYS A 369 -4.33 16.67 -4.37
CA LYS A 369 -3.14 16.44 -5.19
C LYS A 369 -2.01 15.80 -4.36
N LEU A 370 -1.81 16.27 -3.14
CA LEU A 370 -0.75 15.78 -2.24
C LEU A 370 -1.00 14.34 -1.76
N PHE A 371 -2.27 14.00 -1.47
CA PHE A 371 -2.66 12.69 -0.91
C PHE A 371 -3.34 11.76 -1.92
N ALA A 372 -3.22 12.05 -3.19
CA ALA A 372 -4.03 11.46 -4.23
C ALA A 372 -3.94 9.94 -4.33
N PRO A 373 -5.05 9.20 -4.14
CA PRO A 373 -5.11 7.79 -4.47
C PRO A 373 -5.21 7.58 -5.99
N ASP A 374 -4.71 6.44 -6.45
CA ASP A 374 -5.05 5.92 -7.77
C ASP A 374 -6.32 5.07 -7.70
N ILE A 375 -6.43 4.30 -6.61
CA ILE A 375 -7.58 3.46 -6.30
C ILE A 375 -8.05 3.74 -4.88
N THR A 376 -9.34 3.89 -4.72
CA THR A 376 -10.01 3.90 -3.41
C THR A 376 -10.94 2.69 -3.31
N LEU A 377 -10.78 1.91 -2.25
CA LEU A 377 -11.58 0.72 -1.99
C LEU A 377 -12.54 0.99 -0.83
N GLY A 378 -13.81 1.05 -1.11
CA GLY A 378 -14.87 1.04 -0.11
C GLY A 378 -15.15 -0.39 0.34
N LEU A 379 -14.95 -0.68 1.64
CA LEU A 379 -15.01 -2.03 2.20
C LEU A 379 -16.18 -2.23 3.16
N SER A 380 -17.08 -1.25 3.28
CA SER A 380 -18.32 -1.40 4.05
C SER A 380 -19.15 -2.57 3.51
N GLY A 381 -19.59 -3.44 4.39
CA GLY A 381 -20.31 -4.66 4.00
C GLY A 381 -19.48 -5.76 3.34
N LYS A 382 -18.21 -5.50 3.01
CA LYS A 382 -17.29 -6.47 2.39
C LYS A 382 -16.45 -7.13 3.49
N ASN A 383 -16.93 -8.26 3.99
CA ASN A 383 -16.42 -8.87 5.22
C ASN A 383 -15.66 -10.19 5.02
N ASP A 384 -15.42 -10.63 3.80
CA ASP A 384 -14.69 -11.85 3.51
C ASP A 384 -13.68 -11.66 2.39
N TYR A 385 -12.77 -12.62 2.24
CA TYR A 385 -11.73 -12.58 1.23
C TYR A 385 -12.31 -12.41 -0.18
N LYS A 386 -13.38 -13.13 -0.51
CA LYS A 386 -13.98 -13.17 -1.84
C LYS A 386 -14.59 -11.82 -2.23
N SER A 387 -15.32 -11.18 -1.32
CA SER A 387 -15.95 -9.86 -1.58
C SER A 387 -14.89 -8.78 -1.81
N ILE A 388 -13.83 -8.76 -0.98
CA ILE A 388 -12.71 -7.83 -1.14
C ILE A 388 -11.93 -8.13 -2.42
N TYR A 389 -11.62 -9.41 -2.70
CA TYR A 389 -10.94 -9.83 -3.91
C TYR A 389 -11.66 -9.36 -5.18
N ASN A 390 -12.98 -9.45 -5.18
CA ASN A 390 -13.79 -9.04 -6.33
C ASN A 390 -13.70 -7.53 -6.59
N VAL A 391 -13.86 -6.69 -5.57
CA VAL A 391 -13.79 -5.24 -5.75
C VAL A 391 -12.37 -4.80 -6.15
N VAL A 392 -11.34 -5.40 -5.57
CA VAL A 392 -9.95 -5.12 -5.97
C VAL A 392 -9.71 -5.41 -7.45
N ASN A 393 -10.20 -6.55 -7.95
CA ASN A 393 -10.02 -6.91 -9.36
C ASN A 393 -10.85 -6.02 -10.31
N HIS A 394 -11.98 -5.48 -9.86
CA HIS A 394 -12.75 -4.49 -10.60
C HIS A 394 -11.93 -3.20 -10.80
N GLU A 395 -11.44 -2.63 -9.72
CA GLU A 395 -10.67 -1.39 -9.77
C GLU A 395 -9.32 -1.56 -10.49
N LEU A 396 -8.68 -2.70 -10.36
CA LEU A 396 -7.45 -3.00 -11.11
C LEU A 396 -7.70 -3.17 -12.61
N ALA A 397 -8.88 -3.63 -13.02
CA ALA A 397 -9.25 -3.67 -14.43
C ALA A 397 -9.34 -2.26 -15.02
N HIS A 398 -9.87 -1.30 -14.26
CA HIS A 398 -9.84 0.12 -14.63
C HIS A 398 -8.42 0.67 -14.69
N ALA A 399 -7.57 0.37 -13.71
CA ALA A 399 -6.17 0.80 -13.70
C ALA A 399 -5.37 0.23 -14.90
N SER A 400 -5.61 -1.02 -15.29
CA SER A 400 -5.03 -1.60 -16.51
C SER A 400 -5.55 -0.92 -17.78
N HIS A 401 -6.84 -0.58 -17.82
CA HIS A 401 -7.44 0.18 -18.92
C HIS A 401 -6.82 1.58 -19.02
N TYR A 402 -6.66 2.26 -17.90
CA TYR A 402 -5.96 3.54 -17.83
C TYR A 402 -4.52 3.45 -18.38
N SER A 403 -3.73 2.44 -17.99
CA SER A 403 -2.37 2.22 -18.51
C SER A 403 -2.33 2.16 -20.04
N LYS A 404 -3.41 1.71 -20.64
CA LYS A 404 -3.51 1.57 -22.10
C LYS A 404 -3.98 2.82 -22.80
N VAL A 405 -4.94 3.55 -22.24
CA VAL A 405 -5.60 4.67 -22.92
C VAL A 405 -5.06 6.04 -22.52
N GLY A 406 -4.43 6.14 -21.32
CA GLY A 406 -3.79 7.34 -20.79
C GLY A 406 -4.75 8.41 -20.28
N ASN A 407 -4.16 9.52 -19.80
CA ASN A 407 -4.86 10.61 -19.11
C ASN A 407 -5.99 11.24 -19.94
N SER A 408 -5.79 11.45 -21.25
CA SER A 408 -6.78 12.13 -22.07
C SER A 408 -8.12 11.42 -22.14
N TYR A 409 -8.08 10.08 -22.29
CA TYR A 409 -9.28 9.24 -22.24
C TYR A 409 -9.86 9.19 -20.83
N TRP A 410 -8.99 8.98 -19.83
CA TRP A 410 -9.42 8.78 -18.45
C TRP A 410 -10.07 10.04 -17.85
N ASN A 411 -9.55 11.21 -18.19
CA ASN A 411 -10.18 12.49 -17.79
C ASN A 411 -11.62 12.60 -18.30
N LYS A 412 -11.91 12.12 -19.52
CA LYS A 412 -13.28 12.12 -20.06
C LYS A 412 -14.19 11.13 -19.34
N TYR A 413 -13.66 9.95 -19.00
CA TYR A 413 -14.39 8.97 -18.18
C TYR A 413 -14.75 9.56 -16.82
N VAL A 414 -13.80 10.17 -16.12
CA VAL A 414 -14.02 10.79 -14.81
C VAL A 414 -14.95 12.01 -14.91
N GLU A 415 -14.79 12.83 -15.95
CA GLU A 415 -15.69 13.97 -16.23
C GLU A 415 -17.14 13.50 -16.34
N TYR A 416 -17.38 12.42 -17.08
CA TYR A 416 -18.71 11.84 -17.20
C TYR A 416 -19.29 11.44 -15.84
N ILE A 417 -18.55 10.70 -15.03
CA ILE A 417 -18.97 10.26 -13.68
C ILE A 417 -19.36 11.46 -12.82
N LEU A 418 -18.53 12.50 -12.77
CA LEU A 418 -18.78 13.70 -11.96
C LEU A 418 -19.98 14.49 -12.44
N THR A 419 -20.09 14.73 -13.74
CA THR A 419 -21.21 15.49 -14.32
C THR A 419 -22.52 14.78 -14.16
N SER A 420 -22.52 13.44 -14.32
CA SER A 420 -23.72 12.61 -14.11
C SER A 420 -24.17 12.64 -12.65
N PHE A 421 -23.23 12.56 -11.71
CA PHE A 421 -23.55 12.66 -10.29
C PHE A 421 -24.16 14.01 -9.92
N VAL A 422 -23.55 15.10 -10.38
CA VAL A 422 -24.05 16.46 -10.13
C VAL A 422 -25.45 16.67 -10.72
N ALA A 423 -25.69 16.10 -11.91
CA ALA A 423 -26.96 16.27 -12.60
C ALA A 423 -28.10 15.39 -12.06
N SER A 424 -27.81 14.18 -11.59
CA SER A 424 -28.82 13.16 -11.28
C SER A 424 -28.71 12.49 -9.91
N GLY A 425 -27.62 12.76 -9.15
CA GLY A 425 -27.28 12.03 -7.94
C GLY A 425 -26.80 10.60 -8.20
N SER A 426 -26.60 10.21 -9.46
CA SER A 426 -26.11 8.89 -9.87
C SER A 426 -24.77 9.00 -10.58
N THR A 427 -23.78 8.27 -10.13
CA THR A 427 -22.43 8.22 -10.72
C THR A 427 -22.43 7.76 -12.18
N TYR A 428 -23.37 6.90 -12.52
CA TYR A 428 -23.44 6.36 -13.89
C TYR A 428 -24.45 7.07 -14.80
N GLY A 429 -25.23 8.03 -14.28
CA GLY A 429 -26.25 8.69 -15.08
C GLY A 429 -27.25 7.71 -15.71
N THR A 430 -27.76 8.07 -16.88
CA THR A 430 -28.72 7.26 -17.64
C THR A 430 -28.12 6.58 -18.88
N GLY A 431 -26.86 6.86 -19.20
CA GLY A 431 -26.19 6.38 -20.42
C GLY A 431 -26.54 7.15 -21.68
N LYS A 432 -27.27 8.28 -21.56
CA LYS A 432 -27.66 9.13 -22.68
C LYS A 432 -26.94 10.48 -22.72
N GLU A 433 -26.20 10.77 -21.67
CA GLU A 433 -25.44 12.00 -21.50
C GLU A 433 -24.17 11.97 -22.36
N ASP A 434 -23.67 13.13 -22.72
CA ASP A 434 -22.41 13.26 -23.46
C ASP A 434 -21.25 12.61 -22.69
N GLY A 435 -20.48 11.77 -23.36
CA GLY A 435 -19.38 11.04 -22.73
C GLY A 435 -19.76 9.69 -22.12
N ALA A 436 -21.04 9.30 -22.11
CA ALA A 436 -21.51 8.03 -21.55
C ALA A 436 -20.74 6.80 -22.08
N GLY A 437 -20.32 6.82 -23.32
CA GLY A 437 -19.60 5.70 -23.93
C GLY A 437 -18.24 5.40 -23.30
N TYR A 438 -17.56 6.39 -22.72
CA TYR A 438 -16.33 6.16 -21.95
C TYR A 438 -16.62 5.31 -20.70
N CYS A 439 -17.70 5.64 -20.00
CA CYS A 439 -18.17 4.88 -18.85
C CYS A 439 -18.62 3.48 -19.26
N GLU A 440 -19.49 3.36 -20.28
CA GLU A 440 -20.00 2.07 -20.75
C GLU A 440 -18.90 1.07 -21.08
N VAL A 441 -17.90 1.50 -21.84
CA VAL A 441 -16.78 0.64 -22.26
C VAL A 441 -15.89 0.29 -21.07
N GLY A 442 -15.59 1.25 -20.20
CA GLY A 442 -14.77 1.04 -19.00
C GLY A 442 -15.41 0.06 -18.02
N GLU A 443 -16.69 0.29 -17.69
CA GLU A 443 -17.43 -0.56 -16.75
C GLU A 443 -17.70 -1.97 -17.29
N MET A 444 -18.06 -2.08 -18.58
CA MET A 444 -18.19 -3.39 -19.22
C MET A 444 -16.94 -4.24 -19.06
N TRP A 445 -15.78 -3.66 -19.29
CA TRP A 445 -14.50 -4.33 -19.13
C TRP A 445 -14.25 -4.71 -17.67
N ALA A 446 -14.43 -3.79 -16.72
CA ALA A 446 -14.14 -4.00 -15.32
C ALA A 446 -15.02 -5.12 -14.72
N TYR A 447 -16.34 -5.09 -14.94
CA TYR A 447 -17.25 -6.14 -14.48
C TYR A 447 -16.95 -7.50 -15.14
N TYR A 448 -16.60 -7.51 -16.41
CA TYR A 448 -16.24 -8.75 -17.08
C TYR A 448 -14.96 -9.36 -16.52
N LEU A 449 -13.90 -8.56 -16.34
CA LEU A 449 -12.63 -9.06 -15.80
C LEU A 449 -12.75 -9.48 -14.34
N GLN A 450 -13.46 -8.72 -13.51
CA GLN A 450 -13.83 -9.11 -12.14
C GLN A 450 -14.48 -10.49 -12.11
N SER A 451 -15.49 -10.71 -12.96
CA SER A 451 -16.19 -12.00 -13.07
C SER A 451 -15.23 -13.14 -13.45
N LEU A 452 -14.31 -12.89 -14.37
CA LEU A 452 -13.31 -13.90 -14.81
C LEU A 452 -12.34 -14.23 -13.68
N MET A 453 -11.82 -13.22 -12.98
CA MET A 453 -10.91 -13.38 -11.84
C MET A 453 -11.58 -14.17 -10.72
N GLN A 454 -12.85 -13.86 -10.43
CA GLN A 454 -13.66 -14.60 -9.47
C GLN A 454 -13.84 -16.07 -9.87
N LYS A 455 -14.19 -16.32 -11.14
CA LYS A 455 -14.36 -17.69 -11.68
C LYS A 455 -13.07 -18.48 -11.59
N ASP A 456 -11.95 -17.87 -11.94
CA ASP A 456 -10.64 -18.52 -11.94
C ASP A 456 -10.20 -18.93 -10.53
N ARG A 457 -10.52 -18.12 -9.51
CA ARG A 457 -10.13 -18.40 -8.12
C ARG A 457 -11.10 -19.31 -7.39
N TYR A 458 -12.42 -19.09 -7.55
CA TYR A 458 -13.45 -19.76 -6.75
C TYR A 458 -14.24 -20.82 -7.52
N SER A 459 -13.94 -21.01 -8.78
CA SER A 459 -14.70 -21.86 -9.69
C SER A 459 -16.15 -21.37 -9.88
N GLY A 460 -16.92 -22.02 -10.71
CA GLY A 460 -18.32 -21.68 -10.93
C GLY A 460 -18.58 -20.96 -12.25
N ARG A 461 -19.76 -20.35 -12.35
CA ARG A 461 -20.18 -19.59 -13.55
C ARG A 461 -19.62 -18.18 -13.52
N LEU A 462 -19.50 -17.56 -14.69
CA LEU A 462 -19.30 -16.13 -14.78
C LEU A 462 -20.51 -15.42 -14.15
N SER A 463 -20.22 -14.46 -13.30
CA SER A 463 -21.22 -13.60 -12.70
C SER A 463 -21.93 -12.77 -13.78
N ASP A 464 -23.19 -12.45 -13.53
CA ASP A 464 -23.97 -11.48 -14.31
C ASP A 464 -23.86 -10.07 -13.69
N ALA A 465 -22.75 -9.78 -12.98
CA ALA A 465 -22.48 -8.47 -12.41
C ALA A 465 -22.58 -7.36 -13.48
N GLY A 466 -23.17 -6.24 -13.09
CA GLY A 466 -23.39 -5.10 -13.99
C GLY A 466 -24.70 -5.17 -14.80
N GLU A 467 -25.49 -6.26 -14.72
CA GLU A 467 -26.77 -6.35 -15.45
C GLU A 467 -27.81 -5.31 -15.01
N TYR A 468 -27.70 -4.81 -13.80
CA TYR A 468 -28.62 -3.80 -13.24
C TYR A 468 -28.33 -2.36 -13.70
N TYR A 469 -27.24 -2.19 -14.47
CA TYR A 469 -26.84 -0.90 -15.03
C TYR A 469 -27.12 -0.89 -16.55
N TRP A 470 -26.98 0.28 -17.16
CA TRP A 470 -27.19 0.44 -18.61
C TRP A 470 -26.00 -0.08 -19.48
N PHE A 471 -24.82 -0.33 -18.91
CA PHE A 471 -23.69 -0.97 -19.61
C PHE A 471 -23.87 -2.50 -19.70
N LYS A 472 -23.20 -3.14 -20.68
CA LYS A 472 -23.53 -4.48 -21.15
C LYS A 472 -22.36 -5.48 -21.05
N PRO A 473 -21.86 -5.85 -19.85
CA PRO A 473 -20.77 -6.83 -19.68
C PRO A 473 -21.09 -8.20 -20.28
N GLN A 474 -22.37 -8.53 -20.47
CA GLN A 474 -22.86 -9.75 -21.11
C GLN A 474 -22.33 -9.91 -22.55
N ILE A 475 -22.04 -8.82 -23.27
CA ILE A 475 -21.44 -8.85 -24.60
C ILE A 475 -20.07 -9.53 -24.50
N LEU A 476 -19.22 -9.11 -23.54
CA LEU A 476 -17.88 -9.65 -23.35
C LEU A 476 -17.91 -11.10 -22.87
N LYS A 477 -18.84 -11.43 -21.96
CA LYS A 477 -19.09 -12.80 -21.53
C LYS A 477 -19.44 -13.71 -22.71
N TYR A 478 -20.37 -13.29 -23.57
CA TYR A 478 -20.82 -14.05 -24.72
C TYR A 478 -19.69 -14.33 -25.72
N ILE A 479 -18.91 -13.31 -26.08
CA ILE A 479 -17.81 -13.47 -27.04
C ILE A 479 -16.64 -14.25 -26.44
N GLY A 480 -16.34 -14.06 -25.14
CA GLY A 480 -15.29 -14.77 -24.42
C GLY A 480 -15.55 -16.28 -24.33
N GLU A 481 -16.80 -16.67 -24.00
CA GLU A 481 -17.24 -18.08 -24.00
C GLU A 481 -17.17 -18.73 -25.39
N ARG A 482 -17.08 -17.93 -26.47
CA ARG A 482 -17.00 -18.37 -27.88
C ARG A 482 -15.63 -18.14 -28.50
N GLY A 483 -14.60 -18.03 -27.63
CA GLY A 483 -13.20 -18.09 -28.04
C GLY A 483 -12.57 -16.75 -28.45
N VAL A 484 -13.17 -15.61 -28.11
CA VAL A 484 -12.44 -14.33 -28.11
C VAL A 484 -11.66 -14.23 -26.80
N THR A 485 -10.34 -14.18 -26.87
CA THR A 485 -9.48 -14.18 -25.67
C THR A 485 -9.56 -12.88 -24.88
N ARG A 486 -9.23 -12.92 -23.59
CA ARG A 486 -9.14 -11.73 -22.73
C ARG A 486 -8.19 -10.69 -23.34
N GLY A 487 -7.00 -11.13 -23.77
CA GLY A 487 -6.02 -10.26 -24.41
C GLY A 487 -6.54 -9.62 -25.70
N SER A 488 -7.33 -10.34 -26.52
CA SER A 488 -7.94 -9.77 -27.73
C SER A 488 -9.01 -8.73 -27.40
N ILE A 489 -9.82 -8.99 -26.36
CA ILE A 489 -10.81 -8.01 -25.87
C ILE A 489 -10.06 -6.77 -25.35
N PHE A 490 -9.05 -6.96 -24.52
CA PHE A 490 -8.25 -5.87 -24.00
C PHE A 490 -7.49 -5.11 -25.09
N ALA A 491 -6.95 -5.83 -26.11
CA ALA A 491 -6.32 -5.20 -27.25
C ALA A 491 -7.26 -4.26 -28.01
N SER A 492 -8.56 -4.54 -27.99
CA SER A 492 -9.58 -3.71 -28.63
C SER A 492 -9.98 -2.46 -27.84
N LEU A 493 -9.63 -2.39 -26.54
CA LEU A 493 -9.80 -1.21 -25.71
C LEU A 493 -8.65 -0.23 -26.00
N ASN A 494 -8.89 0.83 -26.74
CA ASN A 494 -7.89 1.85 -27.07
C ASN A 494 -8.49 3.25 -27.00
N GLY A 495 -7.68 4.28 -27.18
CA GLY A 495 -8.11 5.68 -27.04
C GLY A 495 -9.28 6.12 -27.93
N ASP A 496 -9.55 5.36 -29.00
CA ASP A 496 -10.65 5.65 -29.93
C ASP A 496 -11.97 4.94 -29.52
N THR A 497 -11.94 4.04 -28.55
CA THR A 497 -13.12 3.27 -28.10
C THR A 497 -14.00 4.07 -27.13
N THR A 498 -14.49 5.20 -27.59
CA THR A 498 -15.28 6.17 -26.83
C THR A 498 -16.78 5.93 -26.86
N SER A 499 -17.21 4.82 -27.46
CA SER A 499 -18.60 4.38 -27.52
C SER A 499 -18.69 2.87 -27.75
N LEU A 500 -19.86 2.28 -27.46
CA LEU A 500 -20.13 0.87 -27.73
C LEU A 500 -19.97 0.51 -29.21
N ALA A 501 -20.36 1.41 -30.13
CA ALA A 501 -20.21 1.22 -31.57
C ALA A 501 -18.71 1.23 -31.98
N ALA A 502 -17.93 2.17 -31.47
CA ALA A 502 -16.48 2.24 -31.72
C ALA A 502 -15.77 1.00 -31.16
N PHE A 503 -16.16 0.55 -29.99
CA PHE A 503 -15.62 -0.67 -29.38
C PHE A 503 -15.96 -1.92 -30.22
N LYS A 504 -17.21 -2.05 -30.73
CA LYS A 504 -17.59 -3.12 -31.68
C LYS A 504 -16.69 -3.14 -32.89
N ALA A 505 -16.47 -1.99 -33.51
CA ALA A 505 -15.61 -1.86 -34.70
C ALA A 505 -14.16 -2.27 -34.38
N SER A 506 -13.63 -1.85 -33.24
CA SER A 506 -12.29 -2.24 -32.76
C SER A 506 -12.18 -3.75 -32.50
N LEU A 507 -13.18 -4.37 -31.87
CA LEU A 507 -13.25 -5.83 -31.67
C LEU A 507 -13.23 -6.60 -33.01
N ILE A 508 -14.01 -6.17 -34.00
CA ILE A 508 -14.07 -6.80 -35.31
C ILE A 508 -12.72 -6.67 -36.03
N LYS A 509 -12.06 -5.50 -35.89
CA LYS A 509 -10.73 -5.27 -36.48
C LYS A 509 -9.67 -6.17 -35.81
N THR A 510 -9.73 -6.32 -34.50
CA THR A 510 -8.78 -7.15 -33.72
C THR A 510 -9.01 -8.65 -33.95
N CYS A 511 -10.28 -9.04 -34.09
CA CYS A 511 -10.70 -10.45 -34.22
C CYS A 511 -11.54 -10.70 -35.47
N PRO A 512 -11.00 -10.50 -36.70
CA PRO A 512 -11.79 -10.60 -37.92
C PRO A 512 -12.42 -11.99 -38.13
N ASN A 513 -11.75 -13.04 -37.67
CA ASN A 513 -12.24 -14.43 -37.72
C ASN A 513 -13.38 -14.73 -36.75
N ARG A 514 -13.69 -13.78 -35.86
CA ARG A 514 -14.79 -13.86 -34.89
C ARG A 514 -15.89 -12.82 -35.14
N ARG A 515 -15.86 -12.14 -36.29
CA ARG A 515 -16.83 -11.11 -36.67
C ARG A 515 -18.29 -11.54 -36.42
N SER A 516 -18.70 -12.71 -36.88
CA SER A 516 -20.07 -13.20 -36.72
C SER A 516 -20.47 -13.36 -35.25
N VAL A 517 -19.56 -13.87 -34.41
CA VAL A 517 -19.80 -14.02 -32.96
C VAL A 517 -19.94 -12.65 -32.29
N ILE A 518 -19.09 -11.67 -32.67
CA ILE A 518 -19.15 -10.31 -32.17
C ILE A 518 -20.46 -9.65 -32.55
N GLU A 519 -20.84 -9.70 -33.83
CA GLU A 519 -22.09 -9.13 -34.36
C GLU A 519 -23.33 -9.73 -33.66
N GLN A 520 -23.35 -11.04 -33.43
CA GLN A 520 -24.41 -11.72 -32.70
C GLN A 520 -24.51 -11.24 -31.23
N ALA A 521 -23.38 -11.06 -30.55
CA ALA A 521 -23.37 -10.56 -29.18
C ALA A 521 -23.98 -9.16 -29.09
N PHE A 522 -23.56 -8.25 -29.98
CA PHE A 522 -24.07 -6.88 -30.00
C PHE A 522 -25.56 -6.85 -30.42
N ALA A 523 -25.97 -7.65 -31.42
CA ALA A 523 -27.38 -7.75 -31.82
C ALA A 523 -28.26 -8.27 -30.67
N ARG A 524 -27.72 -9.10 -29.78
CA ARG A 524 -28.46 -9.69 -28.67
C ARG A 524 -28.58 -8.75 -27.46
N TYR A 525 -27.48 -8.06 -27.10
CA TYR A 525 -27.39 -7.36 -25.82
C TYR A 525 -27.32 -5.83 -25.95
N ALA A 526 -26.95 -5.28 -27.12
CA ALA A 526 -26.88 -3.83 -27.34
C ALA A 526 -28.18 -3.24 -27.93
N LYS A 527 -29.31 -3.97 -27.85
CA LYS A 527 -30.61 -3.41 -28.24
C LYS A 527 -31.03 -2.37 -27.20
N GLU A 528 -31.38 -1.20 -27.70
CA GLU A 528 -32.01 -0.11 -26.96
C GLU A 528 -33.39 -0.52 -26.43
#